data_e35d86d11908ed62cb8f0e4e0cadcd0b
#
_entry.id   e35d86d11908ed62cb8f0e4e0cadcd0b
#
_cell.length_a   1.000
_cell.length_b   1.000
_cell.length_c   1.000
_cell.angle_alpha   90.00
_cell.angle_beta   90.00
_cell.angle_gamma   90.00
#
_symmetry.space_group_name_H-M   'P 1'
#
loop_
_entity.id
_entity.type
_entity.pdbx_description
1 polymer ?
#
loop_
_entity_poly.entity_id
_entity_poly.type
_entity_poly.pdbx_seq_one_letter_code
_entity_poly.pdbx_strand_id
1 'polypeptide(L)'
;NRCKLSFVILYLCVVTWPLVLLHAQKNPFLEQIRNFPQEKIHVTTDRDAYIAGDTVWLRAHCVDAATLEPLTASRYVYVELRTTDNLLVRRIKILQRGGVYAGYLPLPATLAQDEYVLCAYTLYMRNPGPEYFFKKPLTIWPYQESRRTQRNTSVRKVSDFDVSFFPEGGYL
;
A
#
# COMPACT_ATOMS: atom_id res chain seq x y z
N ASN A 1 6.19 -24.32 70.04
CA ASN A 1 6.41 -24.64 68.60
C ASN A 1 5.25 -24.22 67.67
N ARG A 2 4.00 -24.20 68.10
CA ARG A 2 2.84 -23.83 67.31
C ARG A 2 2.87 -22.36 66.94
N CYS A 3 3.32 -21.46 67.80
CA CYS A 3 3.41 -20.04 67.55
C CYS A 3 4.45 -19.69 66.47
N LYS A 4 5.61 -20.33 66.43
CA LYS A 4 6.65 -20.14 65.42
C LYS A 4 6.20 -20.61 64.00
N LEU A 5 5.43 -21.72 63.96
CA LEU A 5 4.89 -22.25 62.73
C LEU A 5 3.85 -21.28 62.13
N SER A 6 3.02 -20.67 62.98
CA SER A 6 2.03 -19.68 62.52
C SER A 6 2.66 -18.43 61.94
N PHE A 7 3.76 -17.93 62.52
CA PHE A 7 4.52 -16.79 61.98
C PHE A 7 5.19 -17.10 60.62
N VAL A 8 5.72 -18.32 60.46
CA VAL A 8 6.33 -18.76 59.20
C VAL A 8 5.29 -18.86 58.08
N ILE A 9 4.10 -19.40 58.36
CA ILE A 9 2.99 -19.48 57.40
C ILE A 9 2.52 -18.09 57.02
N LEU A 10 2.33 -17.17 57.95
CA LEU A 10 1.93 -15.79 57.71
C LEU A 10 2.97 -15.07 56.83
N TYR A 11 4.26 -15.24 57.13
CA TYR A 11 5.34 -14.65 56.31
C TYR A 11 5.35 -15.20 54.90
N LEU A 12 5.16 -16.51 54.73
CA LEU A 12 5.06 -17.16 53.42
C LEU A 12 3.86 -16.61 52.60
N CYS A 13 2.70 -16.45 53.23
CA CYS A 13 1.52 -15.87 52.58
C CYS A 13 1.76 -14.42 52.16
N VAL A 14 2.41 -13.60 52.97
CA VAL A 14 2.70 -12.20 52.62
C VAL A 14 3.71 -12.09 51.49
N VAL A 15 4.69 -12.99 51.40
CA VAL A 15 5.69 -12.97 50.30
C VAL A 15 5.14 -13.54 49.00
N THR A 16 4.26 -14.56 49.06
CA THR A 16 3.70 -15.16 47.83
C THR A 16 2.54 -14.34 47.22
N TRP A 17 1.82 -13.58 48.04
CA TRP A 17 0.70 -12.76 47.58
C TRP A 17 1.05 -11.74 46.46
N PRO A 18 2.13 -10.92 46.58
CA PRO A 18 2.50 -10.01 45.52
C PRO A 18 3.04 -10.73 44.27
N LEU A 19 3.65 -11.91 44.41
CA LEU A 19 4.13 -12.69 43.26
C LEU A 19 2.98 -13.20 42.37
N VAL A 20 1.86 -13.58 42.96
CA VAL A 20 0.66 -14.01 42.24
C VAL A 20 0.00 -12.83 41.51
N LEU A 21 0.00 -11.63 42.10
CA LEU A 21 -0.54 -10.43 41.49
C LEU A 21 0.30 -9.94 40.29
N LEU A 22 1.62 -10.16 40.31
CA LEU A 22 2.50 -9.79 39.22
C LEU A 22 2.22 -10.60 37.93
N HIS A 23 1.76 -11.82 38.03
CA HIS A 23 1.45 -12.70 36.89
C HIS A 23 0.07 -12.41 36.26
N ALA A 24 -0.77 -11.63 36.93
CA ALA A 24 -2.14 -11.36 36.48
C ALA A 24 -2.28 -10.11 35.61
N GLN A 25 -1.23 -9.33 35.40
CA GLN A 25 -1.28 -8.16 34.53
C GLN A 25 -1.09 -8.59 33.05
N LYS A 26 -2.09 -9.25 32.51
CA LYS A 26 -2.24 -9.28 31.06
C LYS A 26 -2.44 -7.84 30.60
N ASN A 27 -1.54 -7.35 29.74
CA ASN A 27 -1.67 -6.01 29.19
C ASN A 27 -2.87 -6.00 28.24
N PRO A 28 -3.99 -5.37 28.60
CA PRO A 28 -5.22 -5.39 27.77
C PRO A 28 -4.98 -4.78 26.39
N PHE A 29 -4.00 -3.88 26.28
CA PHE A 29 -3.61 -3.27 25.01
C PHE A 29 -2.97 -4.31 24.05
N LEU A 30 -2.11 -5.19 24.56
CA LEU A 30 -1.51 -6.26 23.74
C LEU A 30 -2.54 -7.31 23.30
N GLU A 31 -3.51 -7.61 24.16
CA GLU A 31 -4.62 -8.49 23.80
C GLU A 31 -5.53 -7.84 22.75
N GLN A 32 -5.76 -6.55 22.86
CA GLN A 32 -6.54 -5.80 21.87
C GLN A 32 -5.86 -5.79 20.51
N ILE A 33 -4.56 -5.51 20.43
CA ILE A 33 -3.78 -5.56 19.18
C ILE A 33 -3.83 -6.97 18.56
N ARG A 34 -3.67 -8.01 19.39
CA ARG A 34 -3.69 -9.41 18.91
C ARG A 34 -5.06 -9.85 18.41
N ASN A 35 -6.13 -9.42 19.07
CA ASN A 35 -7.49 -9.85 18.73
C ASN A 35 -8.11 -9.02 17.61
N PHE A 36 -7.62 -7.79 17.40
CA PHE A 36 -8.12 -6.85 16.38
C PHE A 36 -6.93 -6.30 15.58
N PRO A 37 -6.29 -7.12 14.74
CA PRO A 37 -5.17 -6.67 13.92
C PRO A 37 -5.61 -5.53 12.99
N GLN A 38 -4.85 -4.44 12.98
CA GLN A 38 -5.10 -3.32 12.09
C GLN A 38 -4.42 -3.57 10.75
N GLU A 39 -5.18 -3.45 9.67
CA GLU A 39 -4.66 -3.58 8.32
C GLU A 39 -3.93 -2.30 7.89
N LYS A 40 -2.78 -2.47 7.26
CA LYS A 40 -2.04 -1.41 6.60
C LYS A 40 -1.72 -1.84 5.17
N ILE A 41 -1.97 -0.95 4.21
CA ILE A 41 -1.72 -1.22 2.80
C ILE A 41 -0.55 -0.40 2.30
N HIS A 42 0.27 -1.02 1.46
CA HIS A 42 1.24 -0.34 0.61
C HIS A 42 0.97 -0.70 -0.84
N VAL A 43 0.99 0.30 -1.73
CA VAL A 43 0.77 0.12 -3.17
C VAL A 43 2.00 0.58 -3.94
N THR A 44 2.48 -0.31 -4.79
CA THR A 44 3.50 -0.01 -5.79
C THR A 44 2.83 0.16 -7.14
N THR A 45 3.19 1.20 -7.87
CA THR A 45 2.76 1.46 -9.26
C THR A 45 3.95 1.33 -10.19
N ASP A 46 3.71 1.05 -11.45
CA ASP A 46 4.75 0.94 -12.47
C ASP A 46 5.44 2.28 -12.76
N ARG A 47 4.73 3.40 -12.55
CA ARG A 47 5.22 4.77 -12.76
C ARG A 47 4.60 5.73 -11.74
N ASP A 48 5.12 6.95 -11.66
CA ASP A 48 4.59 8.03 -10.83
C ASP A 48 3.92 9.12 -11.69
N ALA A 49 4.15 9.11 -13.01
CA ALA A 49 3.56 10.02 -13.97
C ALA A 49 2.95 9.26 -15.15
N TYR A 50 1.79 9.70 -15.61
CA TYR A 50 1.00 9.06 -16.66
C TYR A 50 0.45 10.09 -17.63
N ILE A 51 -0.02 9.61 -18.78
CA ILE A 51 -0.81 10.39 -19.72
C ILE A 51 -2.28 9.99 -19.56
N ALA A 52 -3.20 10.93 -19.71
CA ALA A 52 -4.64 10.65 -19.73
C ALA A 52 -4.94 9.59 -20.79
N GLY A 53 -5.70 8.56 -20.44
CA GLY A 53 -5.93 7.37 -21.27
C GLY A 53 -4.97 6.20 -21.01
N ASP A 54 -3.86 6.41 -20.30
CA ASP A 54 -2.96 5.34 -19.90
C ASP A 54 -3.61 4.39 -18.88
N THR A 55 -2.90 3.31 -18.59
CA THR A 55 -3.28 2.35 -17.55
C THR A 55 -2.21 2.33 -16.48
N VAL A 56 -2.61 2.55 -15.23
CA VAL A 56 -1.76 2.39 -14.05
C VAL A 56 -1.74 0.92 -13.66
N TRP A 57 -0.60 0.26 -13.80
CA TRP A 57 -0.40 -1.07 -13.27
C TRP A 57 0.02 -0.98 -11.81
N LEU A 58 -0.60 -1.76 -10.95
CA LEU A 58 -0.37 -1.66 -9.54
C LEU A 58 -0.36 -3.02 -8.83
N ARG A 59 0.38 -3.04 -7.73
CA ARG A 59 0.44 -4.16 -6.81
C ARG A 59 0.32 -3.65 -5.39
N ALA A 60 -0.64 -4.19 -4.64
CA ALA A 60 -0.84 -3.85 -3.25
C ALA A 60 -0.47 -5.03 -2.35
N HIS A 61 0.09 -4.70 -1.19
CA HIS A 61 0.38 -5.62 -0.10
C HIS A 61 -0.37 -5.14 1.13
N CYS A 62 -1.01 -6.07 1.82
CA CYS A 62 -1.68 -5.81 3.09
C CYS A 62 -0.89 -6.49 4.21
N VAL A 63 -0.58 -5.73 5.25
CA VAL A 63 0.14 -6.20 6.42
C VAL A 63 -0.59 -5.79 7.69
N ASP A 64 -0.30 -6.47 8.78
CA ASP A 64 -0.65 -6.00 10.12
C ASP A 64 0.15 -4.74 10.45
N ALA A 65 -0.52 -3.69 10.93
CA ALA A 65 0.13 -2.41 11.19
C ALA A 65 1.12 -2.44 12.36
N ALA A 66 0.96 -3.39 13.29
CA ALA A 66 1.81 -3.53 14.47
C ALA A 66 3.02 -4.43 14.23
N THR A 67 2.82 -5.57 13.55
CA THR A 67 3.88 -6.58 13.34
C THR A 67 4.53 -6.48 11.98
N LEU A 68 3.89 -5.82 11.01
CA LEU A 68 4.28 -5.74 9.60
C LEU A 68 4.29 -7.11 8.89
N GLU A 69 3.69 -8.12 9.51
CA GLU A 69 3.52 -9.42 8.89
C GLU A 69 2.42 -9.40 7.83
N PRO A 70 2.56 -10.20 6.76
CA PRO A 70 1.53 -10.29 5.72
C PRO A 70 0.18 -10.70 6.30
N LEU A 71 -0.86 -9.91 6.03
CA LEU A 71 -2.22 -10.16 6.47
C LEU A 71 -3.12 -10.48 5.26
N THR A 72 -3.83 -11.61 5.34
CA THR A 72 -4.69 -12.09 4.24
C THR A 72 -6.17 -12.06 4.60
N ALA A 73 -6.55 -11.37 5.68
CA ALA A 73 -7.91 -11.33 6.19
C ALA A 73 -8.88 -10.65 5.21
N SER A 74 -8.46 -9.56 4.58
CA SER A 74 -9.28 -8.86 3.60
C SER A 74 -9.17 -9.47 2.21
N ARG A 75 -10.30 -9.92 1.67
CA ARG A 75 -10.38 -10.53 0.34
C ARG A 75 -10.16 -9.54 -0.80
N TYR A 76 -10.45 -8.26 -0.57
CA TYR A 76 -10.43 -7.22 -1.60
C TYR A 76 -9.74 -5.95 -1.11
N VAL A 77 -9.02 -5.32 -2.02
CA VAL A 77 -8.53 -3.94 -1.88
C VAL A 77 -9.32 -3.05 -2.85
N TYR A 78 -9.75 -1.91 -2.38
CA TYR A 78 -10.33 -0.84 -3.18
C TYR A 78 -9.24 0.15 -3.51
N VAL A 79 -9.14 0.52 -4.78
CA VAL A 79 -8.21 1.54 -5.26
C VAL A 79 -9.00 2.61 -5.98
N GLU A 80 -8.79 3.85 -5.58
CA GLU A 80 -9.47 5.02 -6.09
C GLU A 80 -8.48 6.03 -6.62
N LEU A 81 -8.79 6.60 -7.77
CA LEU A 81 -8.18 7.83 -8.23
C LEU A 81 -9.06 8.99 -7.80
N ARG A 82 -8.49 9.97 -7.14
CA ARG A 82 -9.16 11.17 -6.65
C ARG A 82 -8.43 12.42 -7.10
N THR A 83 -9.17 13.51 -7.24
CA THR A 83 -8.57 14.84 -7.37
C THR A 83 -7.95 15.29 -6.05
N THR A 84 -7.16 16.35 -6.07
CA THR A 84 -6.64 17.02 -4.85
C THR A 84 -7.77 17.48 -3.94
N ASP A 85 -8.92 17.88 -4.49
CA ASP A 85 -10.14 18.23 -3.76
C ASP A 85 -10.92 17.01 -3.25
N ASN A 86 -10.32 15.81 -3.30
CA ASN A 86 -10.90 14.57 -2.82
C ASN A 86 -12.14 14.08 -3.61
N LEU A 87 -12.38 14.58 -4.82
CA LEU A 87 -13.46 14.10 -5.69
C LEU A 87 -13.06 12.76 -6.33
N LEU A 88 -13.97 11.80 -6.30
CA LEU A 88 -13.75 10.49 -6.89
C LEU A 88 -13.80 10.57 -8.41
N VAL A 89 -12.69 10.21 -9.07
CA VAL A 89 -12.58 10.08 -10.52
C VAL A 89 -12.89 8.66 -10.98
N ARG A 90 -12.25 7.68 -10.37
CA ARG A 90 -12.42 6.27 -10.70
C ARG A 90 -12.15 5.37 -9.50
N ARG A 91 -12.84 4.22 -9.47
CA ARG A 91 -12.65 3.18 -8.44
C ARG A 91 -12.54 1.83 -9.10
N ILE A 92 -11.63 1.01 -8.59
CA ILE A 92 -11.53 -0.42 -8.91
C ILE A 92 -11.52 -1.22 -7.62
N LYS A 93 -11.81 -2.50 -7.76
CA LYS A 93 -11.78 -3.50 -6.69
C LYS A 93 -10.91 -4.65 -7.12
N ILE A 94 -9.88 -4.96 -6.35
CA ILE A 94 -8.88 -5.98 -6.67
C ILE A 94 -9.02 -7.14 -5.72
N LEU A 95 -9.14 -8.33 -6.30
CA LEU A 95 -9.21 -9.59 -5.55
C LEU A 95 -7.79 -10.03 -5.14
N GLN A 96 -7.67 -10.50 -3.90
CA GLN A 96 -6.45 -11.14 -3.43
C GLN A 96 -6.21 -12.48 -4.15
N ARG A 97 -4.98 -12.71 -4.56
CA ARG A 97 -4.51 -14.00 -5.11
C ARG A 97 -3.11 -14.28 -4.56
N GLY A 98 -2.95 -15.38 -3.84
CA GLY A 98 -1.66 -15.76 -3.27
C GLY A 98 -1.05 -14.72 -2.31
N GLY A 99 -1.88 -14.04 -1.51
CA GLY A 99 -1.42 -13.01 -0.56
C GLY A 99 -1.14 -11.64 -1.17
N VAL A 100 -1.37 -11.47 -2.48
CA VAL A 100 -1.09 -10.24 -3.21
C VAL A 100 -2.33 -9.72 -3.91
N TYR A 101 -2.45 -8.42 -4.05
CA TYR A 101 -3.49 -7.75 -4.83
C TYR A 101 -2.82 -7.11 -6.05
N ALA A 102 -2.89 -7.77 -7.20
CA ALA A 102 -2.36 -7.24 -8.46
C ALA A 102 -3.52 -6.85 -9.38
N GLY A 103 -3.42 -5.69 -10.01
CA GLY A 103 -4.46 -5.18 -10.87
C GLY A 103 -4.02 -3.96 -11.66
N TYR A 104 -4.99 -3.35 -12.33
CA TYR A 104 -4.75 -2.16 -13.14
C TYR A 104 -5.91 -1.18 -13.03
N LEU A 105 -5.59 0.10 -13.12
CA LEU A 105 -6.54 1.21 -13.10
C LEU A 105 -6.44 1.96 -14.44
N PRO A 106 -7.42 1.81 -15.35
CA PRO A 106 -7.44 2.57 -16.59
C PRO A 106 -7.80 4.04 -16.30
N LEU A 107 -7.00 4.97 -16.78
CA LEU A 107 -7.21 6.39 -16.65
C LEU A 107 -8.18 6.89 -17.74
N PRO A 108 -9.18 7.72 -17.41
CA PRO A 108 -9.98 8.39 -18.41
C PRO A 108 -9.11 9.26 -19.35
N ALA A 109 -9.39 9.21 -20.65
CA ALA A 109 -8.67 10.03 -21.63
C ALA A 109 -9.00 11.53 -21.51
N THR A 110 -10.07 11.87 -20.80
CA THR A 110 -10.55 13.24 -20.57
C THR A 110 -9.94 13.92 -19.37
N LEU A 111 -8.98 13.29 -18.68
CA LEU A 111 -8.35 13.87 -17.51
C LEU A 111 -7.55 15.13 -17.89
N ALA A 112 -7.75 16.18 -17.10
CA ALA A 112 -6.94 17.38 -17.20
C ALA A 112 -5.52 17.12 -16.66
N GLN A 113 -4.59 17.99 -17.05
CA GLN A 113 -3.26 18.01 -16.45
C GLN A 113 -3.39 18.47 -14.99
N ASP A 114 -3.08 17.58 -14.06
CA ASP A 114 -3.11 17.90 -12.63
C ASP A 114 -2.39 16.81 -11.83
N GLU A 115 -2.25 17.08 -10.54
CA GLU A 115 -1.92 16.08 -9.54
C GLU A 115 -3.20 15.38 -9.06
N TYR A 116 -3.15 14.07 -9.07
CA TYR A 116 -4.22 13.19 -8.58
C TYR A 116 -3.69 12.37 -7.41
N VAL A 117 -4.58 11.87 -6.58
CA VAL A 117 -4.22 11.02 -5.44
C VAL A 117 -4.77 9.62 -5.68
N LEU A 118 -3.87 8.64 -5.70
CA LEU A 118 -4.23 7.24 -5.64
C LEU A 118 -4.46 6.85 -4.18
N CYS A 119 -5.69 6.52 -3.83
CA CYS A 119 -6.07 6.03 -2.50
C CYS A 119 -6.29 4.52 -2.55
N ALA A 120 -5.76 3.78 -1.58
CA ALA A 120 -6.03 2.34 -1.45
C ALA A 120 -6.39 1.97 -0.02
N TYR A 121 -7.40 1.09 0.12
CA TYR A 121 -7.92 0.67 1.40
C TYR A 121 -8.69 -0.66 1.30
N THR A 122 -8.85 -1.34 2.43
CA THR A 122 -9.81 -2.44 2.60
C THR A 122 -11.11 -1.93 3.23
N LEU A 123 -12.15 -2.74 3.22
CA LEU A 123 -13.36 -2.38 3.96
C LEU A 123 -13.09 -2.27 5.46
N TYR A 124 -12.20 -3.08 6.00
CA TYR A 124 -11.83 -3.05 7.41
C TYR A 124 -11.14 -1.72 7.80
N MET A 125 -10.28 -1.19 6.94
CA MET A 125 -9.58 0.09 7.16
C MET A 125 -10.53 1.30 7.20
N ARG A 126 -11.78 1.15 6.80
CA ARG A 126 -12.78 2.22 6.93
C ARG A 126 -13.22 2.47 8.37
N ASN A 127 -13.06 1.48 9.26
CA ASN A 127 -13.45 1.60 10.67
C ASN A 127 -12.61 2.65 11.42
N PRO A 128 -11.27 2.64 11.35
CA PRO A 128 -10.46 3.69 11.98
C PRO A 128 -10.56 5.05 11.27
N GLY A 129 -10.85 5.09 9.97
CA GLY A 129 -11.05 6.32 9.23
C GLY A 129 -10.17 6.49 7.98
N PRO A 130 -10.50 7.46 7.12
CA PRO A 130 -9.80 7.67 5.83
C PRO A 130 -8.36 8.17 5.96
N GLU A 131 -7.95 8.62 7.13
CA GLU A 131 -6.57 9.01 7.44
C GLU A 131 -5.60 7.83 7.37
N TYR A 132 -6.09 6.61 7.63
CA TYR A 132 -5.31 5.38 7.57
C TYR A 132 -5.18 4.79 6.17
N PHE A 133 -5.88 5.35 5.19
CA PHE A 133 -5.78 4.88 3.81
C PHE A 133 -4.40 5.17 3.24
N PHE A 134 -3.90 4.24 2.43
CA PHE A 134 -2.71 4.51 1.63
C PHE A 134 -3.02 5.61 0.63
N LYS A 135 -2.13 6.59 0.49
CA LYS A 135 -2.24 7.70 -0.44
C LYS A 135 -0.91 7.88 -1.18
N LYS A 136 -0.99 8.00 -2.49
CA LYS A 136 0.16 8.25 -3.36
C LYS A 136 -0.22 9.32 -4.38
N PRO A 137 0.55 10.41 -4.49
CA PRO A 137 0.35 11.38 -5.56
C PRO A 137 0.75 10.77 -6.90
N LEU A 138 -0.01 11.09 -7.94
CA LEU A 138 0.25 10.74 -9.33
C LEU A 138 0.12 11.99 -10.18
N THR A 139 1.13 12.28 -11.01
CA THR A 139 1.06 13.36 -11.99
C THR A 139 0.43 12.83 -13.26
N ILE A 140 -0.64 13.47 -13.75
CA ILE A 140 -1.31 13.10 -15.00
C ILE A 140 -1.19 14.23 -15.98
N TRP A 141 -0.68 13.93 -17.17
CA TRP A 141 -0.58 14.85 -18.30
C TRP A 141 -1.75 14.64 -19.26
N PRO A 142 -2.27 15.68 -19.93
CA PRO A 142 -3.35 15.53 -20.86
C PRO A 142 -2.89 14.70 -22.06
N TYR A 143 -3.80 13.92 -22.61
CA TYR A 143 -3.56 13.30 -23.89
C TYR A 143 -3.45 14.39 -24.98
N GLN A 144 -2.26 14.65 -25.43
CA GLN A 144 -2.03 15.47 -26.60
C GLN A 144 -2.01 14.54 -27.81
N GLU A 145 -3.11 14.54 -28.56
CA GLU A 145 -3.06 14.02 -29.93
C GLU A 145 -2.01 14.85 -30.68
N SER A 146 -0.84 14.25 -30.88
CA SER A 146 0.18 14.87 -31.71
C SER A 146 -0.48 15.10 -33.03
N ARG A 147 -0.94 16.33 -33.32
CA ARG A 147 -1.16 16.74 -34.67
C ARG A 147 0.16 16.48 -35.38
N ARG A 148 0.24 15.34 -36.04
CA ARG A 148 1.25 15.09 -37.04
C ARG A 148 1.07 16.23 -38.03
N THR A 149 1.69 17.35 -37.73
CA THR A 149 1.93 18.37 -38.72
C THR A 149 2.61 17.56 -39.81
N GLN A 150 1.89 17.36 -40.94
CA GLN A 150 2.51 16.87 -42.14
C GLN A 150 3.63 17.88 -42.42
N ARG A 151 4.77 17.60 -41.81
CA ARG A 151 6.00 18.21 -42.23
C ARG A 151 6.10 17.76 -43.67
N ASN A 152 5.79 18.66 -44.60
CA ASN A 152 6.21 18.53 -45.99
C ASN A 152 7.74 18.42 -45.92
N THR A 153 8.16 17.21 -45.65
CA THR A 153 9.56 16.84 -45.75
C THR A 153 9.81 16.78 -47.24
N SER A 154 10.23 17.92 -47.80
CA SER A 154 11.11 17.83 -48.95
C SER A 154 12.16 16.82 -48.54
N VAL A 155 12.14 15.66 -49.17
CA VAL A 155 13.06 14.57 -48.91
C VAL A 155 14.47 15.11 -49.10
N ARG A 156 15.05 15.62 -48.01
CA ARG A 156 16.47 15.92 -47.97
C ARG A 156 17.12 14.53 -48.02
N LYS A 157 17.77 14.24 -49.12
CA LYS A 157 18.52 13.02 -49.34
C LYS A 157 19.39 12.82 -48.08
N VAL A 158 18.98 11.92 -47.22
CA VAL A 158 19.72 11.57 -46.00
C VAL A 158 21.02 10.93 -46.47
N SER A 159 22.14 11.51 -46.09
CA SER A 159 23.43 10.87 -46.28
C SER A 159 23.39 9.45 -45.67
N ASP A 160 23.87 8.53 -46.46
CA ASP A 160 24.00 7.13 -46.06
C ASP A 160 24.79 7.10 -44.74
N PHE A 161 24.18 6.62 -43.66
CA PHE A 161 24.86 6.42 -42.39
C PHE A 161 24.75 4.95 -42.02
N ASP A 162 25.89 4.38 -41.70
CA ASP A 162 26.02 3.03 -41.21
C ASP A 162 25.77 3.00 -39.70
N VAL A 163 24.86 2.14 -39.25
CA VAL A 163 24.55 1.94 -37.82
C VAL A 163 25.05 0.59 -37.39
N SER A 164 26.15 0.58 -36.67
CA SER A 164 26.68 -0.63 -36.06
C SER A 164 26.21 -0.75 -34.62
N PHE A 165 25.53 -1.85 -34.29
CA PHE A 165 25.15 -2.17 -32.93
C PHE A 165 26.27 -2.96 -32.24
N PHE A 166 26.81 -2.38 -31.18
CA PHE A 166 27.76 -3.08 -30.32
C PHE A 166 27.01 -3.59 -29.10
N PRO A 167 26.71 -4.90 -28.97
CA PRO A 167 26.10 -5.42 -27.77
C PRO A 167 27.07 -5.24 -26.57
N GLU A 168 26.56 -4.67 -25.48
CA GLU A 168 27.31 -4.65 -24.22
C GLU A 168 27.53 -6.07 -23.74
N GLY A 169 28.78 -6.54 -23.88
CA GLY A 169 29.12 -7.90 -23.42
C GLY A 169 30.20 -8.60 -24.19
N GLY A 170 30.82 -7.95 -25.16
CA GLY A 170 32.00 -8.49 -25.86
C GLY A 170 31.77 -9.87 -26.50
N TYR A 171 32.46 -10.13 -27.58
CA TYR A 171 32.51 -11.48 -28.13
C TYR A 171 33.15 -12.42 -27.12
N LEU A 172 32.46 -13.51 -26.77
CA LEU A 172 33.06 -14.68 -26.18
C LEU A 172 33.85 -15.43 -27.23
#